data_c4ed29373bd41553fae17989d3698b76
#
_entry.id   c4ed29373bd41553fae17989d3698b76
#
_cell.length_a   1.000
_cell.length_b   1.000
_cell.length_c   1.000
_cell.angle_alpha   90.00
_cell.angle_beta   90.00
_cell.angle_gamma   90.00
#
_symmetry.space_group_name_H-M   'P 1'
#
loop_
_entity.id
_entity.type
_entity.pdbx_description
1 polymer ?
#
loop_
_entity_poly.entity_id
_entity_poly.type
_entity_poly.pdbx_seq_one_letter_code
_entity_poly.pdbx_strand_id
1 'polypeptide(L)'
;HIQNLFQDGTYRYHRVISLSRSVDINDGDRPGSGVLLVDMKYSVVENVLKQINESSDGVYYYVCNRDGELLYHPRRAEIDRELFKENSLKAAGYEDGVYEISSGNGKENVIVGSISYTGWKLIGVIPESVQTANINNFRYYIFTTIIILMMLLLEGNRLISQKVSKPLRELDAS
;
A
#
# COMPACT_ATOMS: atom_id res chain seq x y z
N HIS A 1 -0.71 -17.30 -19.00
CA HIS A 1 -1.76 -18.04 -19.71
C HIS A 1 -2.88 -18.37 -18.71
N ILE A 2 -4.04 -17.75 -18.88
CA ILE A 2 -5.24 -18.11 -18.11
C ILE A 2 -5.95 -19.19 -18.90
N GLN A 3 -5.83 -20.44 -18.49
CA GLN A 3 -6.57 -21.54 -19.07
C GLN A 3 -7.77 -21.89 -18.19
N ASN A 4 -8.92 -22.13 -18.84
CA ASN A 4 -10.12 -22.65 -18.20
C ASN A 4 -10.02 -24.19 -18.14
N LEU A 5 -9.59 -24.73 -17.00
CA LEU A 5 -9.26 -26.17 -16.90
C LEU A 5 -10.35 -27.04 -16.24
N PHE A 6 -11.35 -26.46 -15.61
CA PHE A 6 -12.41 -27.25 -14.95
C PHE A 6 -13.79 -26.87 -15.43
N GLN A 7 -14.43 -27.84 -16.06
CA GLN A 7 -15.83 -27.82 -16.42
C GLN A 7 -16.58 -28.59 -15.32
N ASP A 8 -17.07 -27.88 -14.30
CA ASP A 8 -18.04 -28.45 -13.38
C ASP A 8 -19.39 -28.56 -14.12
N GLY A 9 -20.19 -29.59 -13.83
CA GLY A 9 -21.44 -29.90 -14.56
C GLY A 9 -22.48 -28.78 -14.67
N THR A 10 -22.17 -27.60 -14.17
CA THR A 10 -22.86 -26.32 -14.35
C THR A 10 -21.89 -25.30 -14.96
N TYR A 11 -21.42 -25.45 -16.16
CA TYR A 11 -20.64 -24.49 -16.99
C TYR A 11 -20.11 -23.23 -16.29
N ARG A 12 -19.54 -23.34 -15.08
CA ARG A 12 -18.90 -22.23 -14.37
C ARG A 12 -17.43 -22.19 -14.77
N TYR A 13 -17.08 -21.24 -15.63
CA TYR A 13 -15.69 -20.97 -15.95
C TYR A 13 -15.01 -20.32 -14.73
N HIS A 14 -14.02 -21.01 -14.16
CA HIS A 14 -13.16 -20.45 -13.13
C HIS A 14 -11.86 -19.96 -13.78
N ARG A 15 -11.46 -18.73 -13.49
CA ARG A 15 -10.13 -18.25 -13.84
C ARG A 15 -9.14 -18.95 -12.93
N VAL A 16 -8.11 -19.55 -13.49
CA VAL A 16 -7.02 -20.21 -12.75
C VAL A 16 -5.69 -19.63 -13.18
N ILE A 17 -4.74 -19.67 -12.24
CA ILE A 17 -3.34 -19.38 -12.47
C ILE A 17 -2.64 -20.72 -12.48
N SER A 18 -2.09 -21.11 -13.64
CA SER A 18 -1.38 -22.38 -13.79
C SER A 18 0.13 -22.16 -13.69
N LEU A 19 0.75 -22.85 -12.75
CA LEU A 19 2.21 -22.94 -12.62
C LEU A 19 2.65 -24.31 -13.14
N SER A 20 3.58 -24.31 -14.10
CA SER A 20 4.18 -25.55 -14.60
C SER A 20 5.68 -25.58 -14.34
N ARG A 21 6.19 -26.72 -13.91
CA ARG A 21 7.61 -26.96 -13.68
C ARG A 21 8.01 -28.30 -14.25
N SER A 22 9.12 -28.35 -14.99
CA SER A 22 9.75 -29.61 -15.35
C SER A 22 10.35 -30.28 -14.12
N VAL A 23 10.11 -31.55 -13.94
CA VAL A 23 10.65 -32.39 -12.86
C VAL A 23 11.32 -33.60 -13.46
N ASP A 24 12.51 -33.94 -12.96
CA ASP A 24 13.18 -35.17 -13.34
C ASP A 24 12.63 -36.30 -12.48
N ILE A 25 12.15 -37.34 -13.13
CA ILE A 25 11.58 -38.54 -12.49
C ILE A 25 12.66 -39.63 -12.57
N ASN A 26 13.16 -40.07 -11.43
CA ASN A 26 14.11 -41.19 -11.36
C ASN A 26 13.32 -42.41 -10.93
N ASP A 27 12.95 -43.25 -11.89
CA ASP A 27 12.26 -44.53 -11.65
C ASP A 27 13.28 -45.68 -11.88
N GLY A 28 14.15 -45.88 -10.91
CA GLY A 28 15.19 -46.90 -10.95
C GLY A 28 16.20 -46.73 -12.09
N ASP A 29 16.14 -47.54 -13.12
CA ASP A 29 17.13 -47.58 -14.21
C ASP A 29 16.81 -46.66 -15.41
N ARG A 30 15.72 -45.92 -15.39
CA ARG A 30 15.34 -45.05 -16.52
C ARG A 30 15.12 -43.63 -16.07
N PRO A 31 15.99 -42.69 -16.51
CA PRO A 31 15.71 -41.27 -16.33
C PRO A 31 14.52 -40.87 -17.17
N GLY A 32 13.50 -40.31 -16.54
CA GLY A 32 12.33 -39.75 -17.18
C GLY A 32 12.18 -38.26 -16.84
N SER A 33 11.54 -37.52 -17.69
CA SER A 33 11.13 -36.16 -17.39
C SER A 33 9.61 -36.04 -17.33
N GLY A 34 9.11 -35.30 -16.36
CA GLY A 34 7.68 -35.02 -16.20
C GLY A 34 7.42 -33.53 -16.07
N VAL A 35 6.16 -33.15 -16.13
CA VAL A 35 5.73 -31.77 -15.86
C VAL A 35 4.79 -31.78 -14.67
N LEU A 36 5.16 -31.06 -13.62
CA LEU A 36 4.27 -30.76 -12.51
C LEU A 36 3.42 -29.54 -12.89
N LEU A 37 2.10 -29.69 -12.88
CA LEU A 37 1.16 -28.61 -13.11
C LEU A 37 0.40 -28.35 -11.80
N VAL A 38 0.40 -27.10 -11.36
CA VAL A 38 -0.37 -26.64 -10.19
C VAL A 38 -1.30 -25.53 -10.62
N ASP A 39 -2.59 -25.74 -10.45
CA ASP A 39 -3.63 -24.75 -10.74
C ASP A 39 -4.14 -24.14 -9.45
N MET A 40 -4.08 -22.82 -9.36
CA MET A 40 -4.62 -22.04 -8.27
C MET A 40 -5.82 -21.21 -8.77
N LYS A 41 -6.92 -21.20 -8.04
CA LYS A 41 -8.05 -20.33 -8.37
C LYS A 41 -7.63 -18.87 -8.27
N TYR A 42 -7.85 -18.11 -9.33
CA TYR A 42 -7.58 -16.66 -9.35
C TYR A 42 -8.27 -15.90 -8.22
N SER A 43 -9.48 -16.35 -7.83
CA SER A 43 -10.24 -15.75 -6.72
C SER A 43 -9.50 -15.76 -5.36
N VAL A 44 -8.55 -16.65 -5.17
CA VAL A 44 -7.71 -16.66 -3.94
C VAL A 44 -6.83 -15.42 -3.90
N VAL A 45 -6.16 -15.10 -5.01
CA VAL A 45 -5.32 -13.90 -5.12
C VAL A 45 -6.17 -12.63 -5.02
N GLU A 46 -7.32 -12.63 -5.71
CA GLU A 46 -8.26 -11.52 -5.68
C GLU A 46 -8.77 -11.22 -4.26
N ASN A 47 -9.14 -12.24 -3.50
CA ASN A 47 -9.60 -12.09 -2.11
C ASN A 47 -8.50 -11.55 -1.20
N VAL A 48 -7.27 -12.02 -1.32
CA VAL A 48 -6.12 -11.52 -0.54
C VAL A 48 -5.87 -10.05 -0.84
N LEU A 49 -5.81 -9.68 -2.12
CA LEU A 49 -5.59 -8.29 -2.52
C LEU A 49 -6.74 -7.38 -2.10
N LYS A 50 -7.97 -7.87 -2.17
CA LYS A 50 -9.15 -7.14 -1.67
C LYS A 50 -9.03 -6.87 -0.18
N GLN A 51 -8.69 -7.88 0.62
CA GLN A 51 -8.52 -7.74 2.07
C GLN A 51 -7.40 -6.76 2.42
N ILE A 52 -6.27 -6.79 1.70
CA ILE A 52 -5.18 -5.83 1.87
C ILE A 52 -5.67 -4.41 1.58
N ASN A 53 -6.38 -4.20 0.49
CA ASN A 53 -6.91 -2.89 0.11
C ASN A 53 -7.95 -2.35 1.08
N GLU A 54 -8.80 -3.21 1.66
CA GLU A 54 -9.79 -2.81 2.67
C GLU A 54 -9.16 -2.39 3.99
N SER A 55 -7.98 -2.93 4.33
CA SER A 55 -7.24 -2.58 5.55
C SER A 55 -6.26 -1.42 5.37
N SER A 56 -6.05 -0.96 4.15
CA SER A 56 -5.06 0.08 3.82
C SER A 56 -5.71 1.46 3.83
N ASP A 57 -5.26 2.34 4.72
CA ASP A 57 -5.82 3.67 4.94
C ASP A 57 -5.45 4.63 3.80
N GLY A 58 -6.25 4.58 2.71
CA GLY A 58 -6.08 5.42 1.52
C GLY A 58 -4.97 4.99 0.55
N VAL A 59 -4.15 4.03 0.92
CA VAL A 59 -3.18 3.38 0.03
C VAL A 59 -3.90 2.25 -0.71
N TYR A 60 -3.62 2.06 -2.00
CA TYR A 60 -4.19 0.94 -2.71
C TYR A 60 -3.14 0.15 -3.50
N TYR A 61 -3.41 -1.14 -3.68
CA TYR A 61 -2.55 -2.08 -4.37
C TYR A 61 -3.26 -2.70 -5.56
N TYR A 62 -2.55 -2.76 -6.69
CA TYR A 62 -3.03 -3.45 -7.87
C TYR A 62 -1.93 -4.32 -8.48
N VAL A 63 -2.32 -5.21 -9.37
CA VAL A 63 -1.42 -6.12 -10.07
C VAL A 63 -1.61 -5.97 -11.57
N CYS A 64 -0.50 -5.85 -12.29
CA CYS A 64 -0.47 -5.84 -13.74
C CYS A 64 0.58 -6.83 -14.29
N ASN A 65 0.46 -7.16 -15.57
CA ASN A 65 1.50 -7.88 -16.30
C ASN A 65 2.59 -6.91 -16.81
N ARG A 66 3.60 -7.43 -17.50
CA ARG A 66 4.70 -6.63 -18.08
C ARG A 66 4.23 -5.62 -19.13
N ASP A 67 3.11 -5.91 -19.78
CA ASP A 67 2.53 -5.06 -20.82
C ASP A 67 1.60 -3.98 -20.23
N GLY A 68 1.50 -3.91 -18.89
CA GLY A 68 0.64 -2.97 -18.19
C GLY A 68 -0.83 -3.35 -18.17
N GLU A 69 -1.18 -4.57 -18.64
CA GLU A 69 -2.55 -5.06 -18.55
C GLU A 69 -2.91 -5.36 -17.09
N LEU A 70 -4.02 -4.78 -16.62
CA LEU A 70 -4.48 -4.94 -15.25
C LEU A 70 -5.02 -6.35 -15.01
N LEU A 71 -4.39 -7.08 -14.12
CA LEU A 71 -4.85 -8.38 -13.64
C LEU A 71 -5.83 -8.19 -12.47
N TYR A 72 -5.48 -7.35 -11.52
CA TYR A 72 -6.35 -6.96 -10.39
C TYR A 72 -6.23 -5.45 -10.15
N HIS A 73 -7.35 -4.81 -9.91
CA HIS A 73 -7.39 -3.42 -9.44
C HIS A 73 -8.61 -3.20 -8.53
N PRO A 74 -8.47 -2.54 -7.35
CA PRO A 74 -9.60 -2.36 -6.43
C PRO A 74 -10.71 -1.49 -7.01
N ARG A 75 -10.36 -0.57 -7.90
CA ARG A 75 -11.31 0.33 -8.60
C ARG A 75 -11.58 -0.11 -10.05
N ARG A 76 -11.52 -1.41 -10.33
CA ARG A 76 -11.71 -1.95 -11.69
C ARG A 76 -13.00 -1.46 -12.34
N ALA A 77 -14.09 -1.46 -11.59
CA ALA A 77 -15.39 -1.01 -12.10
C ALA A 77 -15.43 0.47 -12.50
N GLU A 78 -14.62 1.31 -11.87
CA GLU A 78 -14.49 2.73 -12.21
C GLU A 78 -13.61 2.91 -13.46
N ILE A 79 -12.56 2.11 -13.61
CA ILE A 79 -11.70 2.10 -14.79
C ILE A 79 -12.50 1.66 -16.01
N ASP A 80 -13.29 0.59 -15.90
CA ASP A 80 -14.13 0.07 -16.99
C ASP A 80 -15.22 1.06 -17.41
N ARG A 81 -15.60 2.01 -16.54
CA ARG A 81 -16.53 3.11 -16.82
C ARG A 81 -15.85 4.42 -17.21
N GLU A 82 -14.54 4.41 -17.37
CA GLU A 82 -13.70 5.59 -17.67
C GLU A 82 -13.78 6.73 -16.61
N LEU A 83 -14.24 6.40 -15.38
CA LEU A 83 -14.32 7.34 -14.27
C LEU A 83 -12.98 7.50 -13.54
N PHE A 84 -12.08 6.54 -13.70
CA PHE A 84 -10.75 6.54 -13.12
C PHE A 84 -9.73 6.05 -14.15
N LYS A 85 -8.59 6.72 -14.22
CA LYS A 85 -7.49 6.34 -15.12
C LYS A 85 -6.27 5.90 -14.30
N GLU A 86 -5.82 4.68 -14.54
CA GLU A 86 -4.59 4.15 -13.97
C GLU A 86 -3.52 4.05 -15.05
N ASN A 87 -2.29 4.53 -14.75
CA ASN A 87 -1.18 4.45 -15.69
C ASN A 87 -0.35 3.18 -15.46
N SER A 88 -1.01 2.03 -15.54
CA SER A 88 -0.42 0.72 -15.30
C SER A 88 0.72 0.39 -16.26
N LEU A 89 0.64 0.86 -17.51
CA LEU A 89 1.70 0.67 -18.50
C LEU A 89 3.00 1.37 -18.09
N LYS A 90 2.92 2.59 -17.58
CA LYS A 90 4.08 3.33 -17.08
C LYS A 90 4.65 2.66 -15.83
N ALA A 91 3.80 2.26 -14.89
CA ALA A 91 4.20 1.55 -13.68
C ALA A 91 4.84 0.19 -13.98
N ALA A 92 4.34 -0.54 -14.99
CA ALA A 92 4.92 -1.80 -15.44
C ALA A 92 6.33 -1.65 -16.01
N GLY A 93 6.68 -0.49 -16.56
CA GLY A 93 8.00 -0.17 -17.09
C GLY A 93 9.08 0.11 -16.04
N TYR A 94 8.71 0.33 -14.78
CA TYR A 94 9.70 0.59 -13.72
C TYR A 94 10.29 -0.71 -13.16
N GLU A 95 11.54 -0.63 -12.71
CA GLU A 95 12.15 -1.68 -11.89
C GLU A 95 11.57 -1.67 -10.46
N ASP A 96 11.99 -2.65 -9.64
CA ASP A 96 11.55 -2.70 -8.24
C ASP A 96 12.09 -1.48 -7.48
N GLY A 97 11.21 -0.76 -6.80
CA GLY A 97 11.59 0.47 -6.11
C GLY A 97 10.41 1.37 -5.80
N VAL A 98 10.74 2.60 -5.38
CA VAL A 98 9.77 3.64 -5.04
C VAL A 98 9.96 4.82 -6.00
N TYR A 99 8.87 5.28 -6.60
CA TYR A 99 8.86 6.33 -7.62
C TYR A 99 7.81 7.38 -7.31
N GLU A 100 8.13 8.65 -7.58
CA GLU A 100 7.13 9.71 -7.58
C GLU A 100 6.60 9.85 -9.02
N ILE A 101 5.30 9.68 -9.18
CA ILE A 101 4.61 9.76 -10.48
C ILE A 101 3.59 10.89 -10.45
N SER A 102 3.61 11.72 -11.48
CA SER A 102 2.51 12.67 -11.74
C SER A 102 1.47 11.96 -12.60
N SER A 103 0.31 11.71 -12.02
CA SER A 103 -0.86 11.12 -12.66
C SER A 103 -1.93 12.20 -12.91
N GLY A 104 -2.99 11.86 -13.65
CA GLY A 104 -4.17 12.74 -13.78
C GLY A 104 -4.87 13.03 -12.45
N ASN A 105 -4.53 12.29 -11.40
CA ASN A 105 -5.06 12.41 -10.04
C ASN A 105 -4.16 13.24 -9.10
N GLY A 106 -3.07 13.82 -9.59
CA GLY A 106 -2.08 14.56 -8.82
C GLY A 106 -0.71 13.84 -8.73
N LYS A 107 0.06 14.18 -7.69
CA LYS A 107 1.32 13.49 -7.39
C LYS A 107 1.04 12.27 -6.53
N GLU A 108 1.65 11.17 -6.88
CA GLU A 108 1.50 9.88 -6.21
C GLU A 108 2.87 9.23 -6.02
N ASN A 109 3.10 8.62 -4.87
CA ASN A 109 4.24 7.73 -4.69
C ASN A 109 3.83 6.31 -5.02
N VAL A 110 4.60 5.67 -5.88
CA VAL A 110 4.31 4.33 -6.37
C VAL A 110 5.43 3.40 -5.96
N ILE A 111 5.07 2.31 -5.31
CA ILE A 111 5.97 1.23 -4.92
C ILE A 111 5.79 0.09 -5.91
N VAL A 112 6.86 -0.33 -6.57
CA VAL A 112 6.85 -1.39 -7.57
C VAL A 112 7.60 -2.60 -7.04
N GLY A 113 6.97 -3.76 -7.08
CA GLY A 113 7.60 -5.04 -6.75
C GLY A 113 7.29 -6.09 -7.82
N SER A 114 8.32 -6.76 -8.33
CA SER A 114 8.20 -7.79 -9.36
C SER A 114 8.00 -9.18 -8.77
N ILE A 115 7.06 -9.93 -9.32
CA ILE A 115 6.83 -11.34 -8.97
C ILE A 115 7.60 -12.21 -9.96
N SER A 116 8.75 -12.72 -9.53
CA SER A 116 9.77 -13.34 -10.39
C SER A 116 9.26 -14.47 -11.30
N TYR A 117 8.33 -15.31 -10.83
CA TYR A 117 7.85 -16.47 -11.59
C TYR A 117 6.84 -16.13 -12.68
N THR A 118 6.02 -15.10 -12.47
CA THR A 118 4.95 -14.74 -13.40
C THR A 118 5.32 -13.56 -14.29
N GLY A 119 6.31 -12.79 -13.87
CA GLY A 119 6.64 -11.49 -14.44
C GLY A 119 5.58 -10.43 -14.17
N TRP A 120 4.67 -10.70 -13.24
CA TRP A 120 3.68 -9.73 -12.79
C TRP A 120 4.33 -8.69 -11.89
N LYS A 121 3.72 -7.55 -11.82
CA LYS A 121 4.12 -6.48 -10.93
C LYS A 121 3.00 -6.17 -9.94
N LEU A 122 3.36 -6.16 -8.67
CA LEU A 122 2.54 -5.63 -7.59
C LEU A 122 2.88 -4.16 -7.43
N ILE A 123 1.89 -3.32 -7.58
CA ILE A 123 2.04 -1.87 -7.51
C ILE A 123 1.25 -1.37 -6.31
N GLY A 124 1.93 -0.67 -5.40
CA GLY A 124 1.30 0.06 -4.30
C GLY A 124 1.29 1.55 -4.61
N VAL A 125 0.14 2.19 -4.53
CA VAL A 125 -0.03 3.62 -4.79
C VAL A 125 -0.38 4.35 -3.51
N ILE A 126 0.40 5.38 -3.20
CA ILE A 126 0.21 6.27 -2.04
C ILE A 126 -0.16 7.65 -2.59
N PRO A 127 -1.44 8.02 -2.60
CA PRO A 127 -1.89 9.34 -3.07
C PRO A 127 -1.31 10.47 -2.22
N GLU A 128 -1.09 11.64 -2.82
CA GLU A 128 -0.60 12.83 -2.12
C GLU A 128 -1.50 13.23 -0.94
N SER A 129 -2.81 13.00 -1.06
CA SER A 129 -3.77 13.26 0.01
C SER A 129 -3.49 12.49 1.30
N VAL A 130 -3.02 11.24 1.19
CA VAL A 130 -2.65 10.39 2.34
C VAL A 130 -1.34 10.87 2.96
N GLN A 131 -0.37 11.30 2.15
CA GLN A 131 0.91 11.83 2.62
C GLN A 131 0.72 13.14 3.38
N THR A 132 -0.09 14.07 2.84
CA THR A 132 -0.34 15.38 3.46
C THR A 132 -1.20 15.29 4.71
N ALA A 133 -2.15 14.37 4.79
CA ALA A 133 -2.99 14.17 5.98
C ALA A 133 -2.15 13.82 7.21
N ASN A 134 -1.19 12.93 7.09
CA ASN A 134 -0.28 12.56 8.18
C ASN A 134 0.62 13.73 8.63
N ILE A 135 1.13 14.53 7.70
CA ILE A 135 1.98 15.69 8.01
C ILE A 135 1.16 16.79 8.70
N ASN A 136 -0.06 17.05 8.26
CA ASN A 136 -0.92 18.06 8.87
C ASN A 136 -1.33 17.69 10.30
N ASN A 137 -1.65 16.43 10.56
CA ASN A 137 -1.93 15.94 11.91
C ASN A 137 -0.71 16.11 12.82
N PHE A 138 0.49 15.75 12.34
CA PHE A 138 1.73 15.89 13.10
C PHE A 138 2.05 17.37 13.41
N ARG A 139 1.88 18.28 12.46
CA ARG A 139 2.00 19.73 12.68
C ARG A 139 1.03 20.22 13.75
N TYR A 140 -0.22 19.79 13.70
CA TYR A 140 -1.23 20.15 14.70
C TYR A 140 -0.80 19.72 16.12
N TYR A 141 -0.31 18.49 16.30
CA TYR A 141 0.21 18.00 17.58
C TYR A 141 1.40 18.82 18.09
N ILE A 142 2.32 19.19 17.21
CA ILE A 142 3.45 20.05 17.59
C ILE A 142 2.96 21.40 18.08
N PHE A 143 2.08 22.08 17.36
CA PHE A 143 1.55 23.38 17.74
C PHE A 143 0.80 23.33 19.08
N THR A 144 -0.05 22.34 19.28
CA THR A 144 -0.78 22.18 20.56
C THR A 144 0.15 21.91 21.72
N THR A 145 1.19 21.12 21.54
CA THR A 145 2.21 20.85 22.58
C THR A 145 2.98 22.12 22.94
N ILE A 146 3.37 22.93 21.96
CA ILE A 146 4.07 24.22 22.21
C ILE A 146 3.17 25.17 22.99
N ILE A 147 1.89 25.27 22.65
CA ILE A 147 0.94 26.14 23.37
C ILE A 147 0.77 25.72 24.81
N ILE A 148 0.63 24.41 25.07
CA ILE A 148 0.51 23.87 26.43
C ILE A 148 1.78 24.16 27.23
N LEU A 149 2.96 23.97 26.63
CA LEU A 149 4.25 24.25 27.28
C LEU A 149 4.40 25.74 27.64
N MET A 150 4.02 26.64 26.72
CA MET A 150 4.00 28.08 27.00
C MET A 150 3.05 28.44 28.13
N MET A 151 1.85 27.89 28.18
CA MET A 151 0.93 28.09 29.30
C MET A 151 1.53 27.65 30.65
N LEU A 152 2.14 26.46 30.68
CA LEU A 152 2.79 25.97 31.91
C LEU A 152 3.95 26.87 32.38
N LEU A 153 4.75 27.39 31.43
CA LEU A 153 5.84 28.33 31.77
C LEU A 153 5.31 29.65 32.31
N LEU A 154 4.22 30.19 31.75
CA LEU A 154 3.60 31.41 32.22
C LEU A 154 3.01 31.25 33.62
N GLU A 155 2.30 30.16 33.89
CA GLU A 155 1.76 29.84 35.23
C GLU A 155 2.89 29.59 36.25
N GLY A 156 3.93 28.84 35.86
CA GLY A 156 5.11 28.63 36.71
C GLY A 156 5.79 29.93 37.09
N ASN A 157 6.00 30.85 36.13
CA ASN A 157 6.59 32.15 36.36
C ASN A 157 5.72 33.04 37.29
N ARG A 158 4.39 32.98 37.12
CA ARG A 158 3.43 33.67 37.97
C ARG A 158 3.46 33.17 39.40
N LEU A 159 3.53 31.85 39.62
CA LEU A 159 3.62 31.24 40.96
C LEU A 159 4.94 31.58 41.65
N ILE A 160 6.05 31.58 40.94
CA ILE A 160 7.37 31.96 41.47
C ILE A 160 7.37 33.46 41.84
N SER A 161 6.87 34.32 40.97
CA SER A 161 6.75 35.75 41.23
C SER A 161 5.90 36.04 42.46
N GLN A 162 4.82 35.34 42.69
CA GLN A 162 3.94 35.52 43.86
C GLN A 162 4.58 35.00 45.16
N LYS A 163 5.32 33.89 45.10
CA LYS A 163 5.93 33.30 46.33
C LYS A 163 7.26 33.90 46.71
N VAL A 164 8.05 34.40 45.77
CA VAL A 164 9.41 34.90 46.01
C VAL A 164 9.46 36.43 46.10
N SER A 165 8.74 37.14 45.23
CA SER A 165 8.85 38.60 45.15
C SER A 165 7.99 39.35 46.18
N LYS A 166 6.88 38.77 46.67
CA LYS A 166 6.08 39.42 47.73
C LYS A 166 6.74 39.46 49.10
N PRO A 167 7.32 38.38 49.65
CA PRO A 167 7.95 38.44 50.96
C PRO A 167 9.23 39.29 50.99
N LEU A 168 9.97 39.44 49.88
CA LEU A 168 11.15 40.29 49.80
C LEU A 168 10.82 41.79 49.84
N ARG A 169 9.66 42.20 49.32
CA ARG A 169 9.20 43.61 49.41
C ARG A 169 8.73 44.02 50.79
N GLU A 170 8.27 43.09 51.63
CA GLU A 170 7.86 43.39 53.00
C GLU A 170 9.09 43.52 53.96
N LEU A 171 10.23 42.88 53.62
CA LEU A 171 11.45 43.00 54.41
C LEU A 171 12.21 44.27 54.09
N ASP A 172 12.01 44.95 52.97
CA ASP A 172 12.72 46.19 52.61
C ASP A 172 11.95 47.44 53.05
N ALA A 173 10.77 47.28 53.68
CA ALA A 173 9.90 48.36 54.19
C ALA A 173 9.79 48.47 55.71
N SER A 174 10.64 47.73 56.47
CA SER A 174 10.66 47.81 57.94
C SER A 174 11.91 48.52 58.49
#